data_d119505900b196c975a96d28e3b03d9e
#
_entry.id   d119505900b196c975a96d28e3b03d9e
#
_cell.length_a   1.000
_cell.length_b   1.000
_cell.length_c   1.000
_cell.angle_alpha   90.00
_cell.angle_beta   90.00
_cell.angle_gamma   90.00
#
_symmetry.space_group_name_H-M   'P 1'
#
loop_
_entity.id
_entity.type
_entity.pdbx_description
1 polymer ?
#
loop_
_entity_poly.entity_id
_entity_poly.type
_entity_poly.pdbx_seq_one_letter_code
_entity_poly.pdbx_strand_id
1 'polypeptide(L)'
;MNSMKTHSLFFLLFWMISHSMVAQKRQVVDGYPIANFALTVNASVSGDFFGQIMQNPGTLGDWLTNRGAVMFSIEKDGRRQLFSEFPKKNIIREFPFVKNDYKGSSLTKVTFTTEAFCPLGVNDAETSALPVLMLEICCSNPTSKEEHFTLVAQPDENLAKDMSFSENDEYTGISNKNNCQITTDQTESLWAGQKLSIPVSLLAGEKKKIKVLFTFRDDNWISSINFRTLDDLSAYAYKMWSAFKDKTTAFSLAIPKTGDKELDTYVRWYMIPGVSLTKWTKKGELITMGYRELNQRDSYWTSWLHLVFYKDLERKMIEESIEWQQPSGKIPTTILPLIEREDDLDINAFFILRIARFYRYYHNKQDLINYWPAMKNAMNWLISRDTDKIGLPAQVSFWGDWKDVKGIEGRKYSPFTCLIYLSALKEMVYLAEECGDQAGANYYQSAYQKGYKTMNKDVREGGLWNGNYYCQIWKDGSVNDRILQDQTIRSE
;
A
#
# COMPACT_ATOMS: atom_id res chain seq x y z
N MET A 1 -20.25 20.35 23.17
CA MET A 1 -19.25 19.34 22.81
C MET A 1 -19.40 19.12 21.33
N ASN A 2 -18.50 19.72 20.56
CA ASN A 2 -18.62 19.80 19.10
C ASN A 2 -18.01 18.56 18.46
N SER A 3 -18.76 17.97 17.54
CA SER A 3 -18.30 16.87 16.67
C SER A 3 -17.11 17.38 15.83
N MET A 4 -15.92 16.94 16.12
CA MET A 4 -14.75 17.20 15.30
C MET A 4 -14.93 16.49 13.96
N LYS A 5 -14.88 17.26 12.90
CA LYS A 5 -15.05 16.86 11.51
C LYS A 5 -13.96 15.86 11.10
N THR A 6 -14.33 14.58 11.08
CA THR A 6 -13.51 13.42 10.65
C THR A 6 -13.22 13.39 9.13
N HIS A 7 -13.61 14.43 8.39
CA HIS A 7 -13.55 14.45 6.92
C HIS A 7 -12.20 14.82 6.31
N SER A 8 -11.32 15.50 7.04
CA SER A 8 -10.10 16.07 6.46
C SER A 8 -8.99 15.07 6.15
N LEU A 9 -8.87 13.97 6.92
CA LEU A 9 -7.83 12.96 6.67
C LEU A 9 -8.20 12.01 5.51
N PHE A 10 -9.49 11.78 5.32
CA PHE A 10 -10.02 10.98 4.20
C PHE A 10 -9.79 11.66 2.85
N PHE A 11 -9.87 12.99 2.80
CA PHE A 11 -9.66 13.77 1.59
C PHE A 11 -8.19 13.78 1.14
N LEU A 12 -7.22 13.79 2.05
CA LEU A 12 -5.80 13.80 1.69
C LEU A 12 -5.34 12.47 1.07
N LEU A 13 -5.77 11.34 1.61
CA LEU A 13 -5.45 10.02 1.05
C LEU A 13 -6.16 9.80 -0.32
N PHE A 14 -7.42 10.21 -0.42
CA PHE A 14 -8.19 10.12 -1.68
C PHE A 14 -7.67 11.10 -2.74
N TRP A 15 -7.19 12.26 -2.34
CA TRP A 15 -6.64 13.28 -3.24
C TRP A 15 -5.27 12.87 -3.80
N MET A 16 -4.41 12.24 -3.01
CA MET A 16 -3.12 11.70 -3.50
C MET A 16 -3.33 10.53 -4.48
N ILE A 17 -4.31 9.67 -4.23
CA ILE A 17 -4.68 8.59 -5.16
C ILE A 17 -5.30 9.17 -6.44
N SER A 18 -6.08 10.26 -6.35
CA SER A 18 -6.79 10.83 -7.50
C SER A 18 -5.89 11.63 -8.45
N HIS A 19 -4.78 12.23 -7.98
CA HIS A 19 -3.89 13.03 -8.82
C HIS A 19 -2.88 12.23 -9.62
N SER A 20 -2.52 11.02 -9.18
CA SER A 20 -1.70 10.09 -9.97
C SER A 20 -2.46 9.39 -11.11
N MET A 21 -3.78 9.62 -11.21
CA MET A 21 -4.66 8.95 -12.17
C MET A 21 -5.37 9.94 -13.11
N VAL A 22 -4.67 10.91 -13.69
CA VAL A 22 -5.25 11.90 -14.58
C VAL A 22 -5.65 11.29 -15.93
N ALA A 23 -6.93 11.55 -16.28
CA ALA A 23 -7.52 11.66 -17.61
C ALA A 23 -7.90 10.39 -18.37
N GLN A 24 -8.67 9.51 -17.76
CA GLN A 24 -9.74 8.83 -18.50
C GLN A 24 -11.07 9.08 -17.76
N LYS A 25 -12.17 9.32 -18.50
CA LYS A 25 -13.52 9.41 -17.90
C LYS A 25 -13.74 8.14 -17.08
N ARG A 26 -13.54 8.23 -15.74
CA ARG A 26 -13.75 7.11 -14.85
C ARG A 26 -15.24 6.87 -14.72
N GLN A 27 -15.71 5.74 -15.18
CA GLN A 27 -16.86 5.13 -14.52
C GLN A 27 -16.40 4.82 -13.10
N VAL A 28 -16.98 5.47 -12.11
CA VAL A 28 -16.85 5.08 -10.70
C VAL A 28 -17.56 3.73 -10.62
N VAL A 29 -16.81 2.67 -10.73
CA VAL A 29 -17.33 1.33 -10.49
C VAL A 29 -17.46 1.21 -8.97
N ASP A 30 -18.68 1.12 -8.47
CA ASP A 30 -18.93 0.75 -7.08
C ASP A 30 -18.28 -0.62 -6.83
N GLY A 31 -17.09 -0.60 -6.24
CA GLY A 31 -16.30 -1.80 -6.04
C GLY A 31 -15.59 -1.82 -4.71
N TYR A 32 -15.15 -3.01 -4.31
CA TYR A 32 -14.35 -3.25 -3.14
C TYR A 32 -12.95 -3.69 -3.55
N PRO A 33 -11.89 -3.00 -3.10
CA PRO A 33 -10.54 -3.34 -3.50
C PRO A 33 -10.05 -4.63 -2.84
N ILE A 34 -9.48 -5.51 -3.66
CA ILE A 34 -8.63 -6.64 -3.27
C ILE A 34 -7.21 -6.24 -3.63
N ALA A 35 -6.25 -6.41 -2.74
CA ALA A 35 -4.89 -5.98 -3.00
C ALA A 35 -3.84 -6.88 -2.33
N ASN A 36 -2.66 -6.90 -2.94
CA ASN A 36 -1.39 -7.30 -2.35
C ASN A 36 -0.28 -6.35 -2.85
N PHE A 37 1.00 -6.69 -2.69
CA PHE A 37 2.09 -5.82 -3.15
C PHE A 37 2.19 -5.72 -4.67
N ALA A 38 1.72 -6.73 -5.40
CA ALA A 38 1.79 -6.76 -6.86
C ALA A 38 0.55 -6.23 -7.54
N LEU A 39 -0.64 -6.44 -6.97
CA LEU A 39 -1.91 -6.16 -7.61
C LEU A 39 -2.85 -5.36 -6.71
N THR A 40 -3.63 -4.49 -7.35
CA THR A 40 -4.84 -3.89 -6.78
C THR A 40 -5.99 -4.10 -7.75
N VAL A 41 -7.04 -4.76 -7.31
CA VAL A 41 -8.19 -5.13 -8.14
C VAL A 41 -9.44 -4.51 -7.55
N ASN A 42 -10.17 -3.76 -8.36
CA ASN A 42 -11.48 -3.25 -7.97
C ASN A 42 -12.56 -4.32 -8.27
N ALA A 43 -12.91 -5.13 -7.27
CA ALA A 43 -13.97 -6.11 -7.37
C ALA A 43 -15.33 -5.44 -7.25
N SER A 44 -16.26 -5.70 -8.20
CA SER A 44 -17.62 -5.17 -8.12
C SER A 44 -18.32 -5.67 -6.85
N VAL A 45 -19.26 -4.85 -6.39
CA VAL A 45 -20.16 -5.18 -5.27
C VAL A 45 -20.92 -6.48 -5.51
N SER A 46 -21.20 -6.79 -6.78
CA SER A 46 -21.91 -7.97 -7.21
C SER A 46 -21.02 -9.20 -7.43
N GLY A 47 -19.69 -9.04 -7.44
CA GLY A 47 -18.76 -10.14 -7.67
C GLY A 47 -18.74 -10.70 -9.10
N ASP A 48 -19.40 -10.02 -10.02
CA ASP A 48 -19.48 -10.38 -11.43
C ASP A 48 -18.45 -9.67 -12.32
N PHE A 49 -17.69 -8.74 -11.71
CA PHE A 49 -16.76 -7.90 -12.44
C PHE A 49 -15.51 -7.59 -11.61
N PHE A 50 -14.35 -7.84 -12.19
CA PHE A 50 -13.07 -7.33 -11.71
C PHE A 50 -12.63 -6.20 -12.63
N GLY A 51 -12.86 -4.96 -12.19
CA GLY A 51 -12.50 -3.76 -12.93
C GLY A 51 -11.19 -3.16 -12.48
N GLN A 52 -10.47 -2.50 -13.38
CA GLN A 52 -9.24 -1.80 -13.05
C GLN A 52 -8.24 -2.71 -12.28
N ILE A 53 -7.83 -3.80 -12.92
CA ILE A 53 -6.74 -4.62 -12.40
C ILE A 53 -5.45 -3.82 -12.60
N MET A 54 -4.96 -3.24 -11.50
CA MET A 54 -3.76 -2.41 -11.46
C MET A 54 -2.60 -3.27 -10.98
N GLN A 55 -1.52 -3.30 -11.74
CA GLN A 55 -0.29 -4.00 -11.36
C GLN A 55 0.76 -2.99 -10.91
N ASN A 56 1.38 -3.27 -9.75
CA ASN A 56 2.62 -2.65 -9.35
C ASN A 56 3.74 -3.31 -10.17
N PRO A 57 4.48 -2.56 -11.00
CA PRO A 57 5.69 -3.12 -11.57
C PRO A 57 6.73 -3.31 -10.46
N GLY A 58 7.40 -4.44 -10.43
CA GLY A 58 8.49 -4.72 -9.49
C GLY A 58 9.77 -3.91 -9.77
N THR A 59 9.71 -2.94 -10.68
CA THR A 59 10.82 -2.05 -11.06
C THR A 59 10.72 -0.69 -10.41
N LEU A 60 11.84 -0.21 -9.91
CA LEU A 60 12.01 1.18 -9.49
C LEU A 60 11.90 2.09 -10.73
N GLY A 61 11.18 3.19 -10.57
CA GLY A 61 10.99 4.15 -11.65
C GLY A 61 9.67 4.03 -12.42
N ASP A 62 8.95 2.92 -12.28
CA ASP A 62 7.71 2.69 -13.01
C ASP A 62 6.45 2.97 -12.19
N TRP A 63 5.39 3.39 -12.88
CA TRP A 63 4.07 3.64 -12.32
C TRP A 63 3.18 2.39 -12.36
N LEU A 64 2.09 2.41 -11.57
CA LEU A 64 1.03 1.41 -11.64
C LEU A 64 0.50 1.25 -13.07
N THR A 65 0.43 0.02 -13.57
CA THR A 65 -0.06 -0.30 -14.89
C THR A 65 -1.48 -0.85 -14.81
N ASN A 66 -2.43 -0.26 -15.55
CA ASN A 66 -3.76 -0.84 -15.71
C ASN A 66 -3.70 -1.99 -16.71
N ARG A 67 -4.05 -3.20 -16.25
CA ARG A 67 -4.07 -4.43 -17.06
C ARG A 67 -5.42 -4.66 -17.75
N GLY A 68 -6.49 -4.06 -17.26
CA GLY A 68 -7.83 -4.23 -17.81
C GLY A 68 -8.85 -4.73 -16.80
N ALA A 69 -9.90 -5.38 -17.28
CA ALA A 69 -11.03 -5.87 -16.50
C ALA A 69 -11.54 -7.23 -16.99
N VAL A 70 -12.23 -7.96 -16.12
CA VAL A 70 -12.88 -9.24 -16.46
C VAL A 70 -14.30 -9.27 -15.90
N MET A 71 -15.25 -9.73 -16.73
CA MET A 71 -16.65 -9.90 -16.35
C MET A 71 -17.02 -11.39 -16.31
N PHE A 72 -17.82 -11.77 -15.32
CA PHE A 72 -18.31 -13.14 -15.13
C PHE A 72 -19.81 -13.24 -15.36
N SER A 73 -20.22 -14.30 -16.03
CA SER A 73 -21.62 -14.60 -16.31
C SER A 73 -21.87 -16.11 -16.42
N ILE A 74 -23.14 -16.49 -16.41
CA ILE A 74 -23.63 -17.84 -16.69
C ILE A 74 -24.35 -17.82 -18.02
N GLU A 75 -24.06 -18.80 -18.90
CA GLU A 75 -24.81 -19.06 -20.13
C GLU A 75 -25.53 -20.40 -20.02
N LYS A 76 -26.82 -20.42 -20.37
CA LYS A 76 -27.65 -21.63 -20.41
C LYS A 76 -28.76 -21.46 -21.44
N ASP A 77 -28.96 -22.46 -22.32
CA ASP A 77 -30.01 -22.46 -23.35
C ASP A 77 -30.00 -21.19 -24.22
N GLY A 78 -28.83 -20.72 -24.62
CA GLY A 78 -28.64 -19.52 -25.44
C GLY A 78 -28.91 -18.19 -24.72
N ARG A 79 -29.24 -18.22 -23.43
CA ARG A 79 -29.42 -17.01 -22.60
C ARG A 79 -28.22 -16.80 -21.69
N ARG A 80 -27.90 -15.53 -21.46
CA ARG A 80 -26.81 -15.09 -20.59
C ARG A 80 -27.36 -14.35 -19.39
N GLN A 81 -26.75 -14.53 -18.21
CA GLN A 81 -27.07 -13.83 -16.97
C GLN A 81 -25.79 -13.48 -16.22
N LEU A 82 -25.62 -12.20 -15.88
CA LEU A 82 -24.51 -11.73 -15.04
C LEU A 82 -24.73 -12.16 -13.58
N PHE A 83 -23.64 -12.31 -12.81
CA PHE A 83 -23.77 -12.59 -11.38
C PHE A 83 -24.49 -11.44 -10.64
N SER A 84 -24.39 -10.20 -11.10
CA SER A 84 -25.16 -9.06 -10.57
C SER A 84 -26.67 -9.22 -10.64
N GLU A 85 -27.16 -9.99 -11.59
CA GLU A 85 -28.60 -10.21 -11.82
C GLU A 85 -29.16 -11.39 -11.00
N PHE A 86 -28.30 -12.14 -10.30
CA PHE A 86 -28.75 -13.19 -9.40
C PHE A 86 -29.23 -12.62 -8.06
N PRO A 87 -30.28 -13.17 -7.45
CA PRO A 87 -30.69 -12.80 -6.11
C PRO A 87 -29.58 -13.10 -5.10
N LYS A 88 -29.12 -12.07 -4.38
CA LYS A 88 -28.04 -12.18 -3.40
C LYS A 88 -28.58 -12.65 -2.06
N LYS A 89 -27.80 -13.50 -1.38
CA LYS A 89 -28.08 -13.96 -0.01
C LYS A 89 -27.21 -13.21 1.00
N ASN A 90 -25.94 -13.11 0.70
CA ASN A 90 -24.96 -12.49 1.58
C ASN A 90 -23.81 -11.89 0.75
N ILE A 91 -23.24 -10.80 1.25
CA ILE A 91 -22.07 -10.17 0.64
C ILE A 91 -21.12 -9.81 1.77
N ILE A 92 -19.95 -10.44 1.80
CA ILE A 92 -18.92 -10.20 2.79
C ILE A 92 -17.77 -9.47 2.11
N ARG A 93 -17.45 -8.29 2.61
CA ARG A 93 -16.34 -7.45 2.17
C ARG A 93 -15.44 -7.18 3.34
N GLU A 94 -14.61 -8.15 3.62
CA GLU A 94 -13.60 -8.04 4.66
C GLU A 94 -12.24 -8.22 4.04
N PHE A 95 -11.56 -7.09 3.75
CA PHE A 95 -10.18 -7.17 3.29
C PHE A 95 -9.41 -8.23 4.11
N PRO A 96 -8.69 -9.14 3.45
CA PRO A 96 -8.31 -9.20 2.03
C PRO A 96 -9.26 -10.01 1.12
N PHE A 97 -10.46 -10.39 1.57
CA PHE A 97 -11.39 -11.21 0.80
C PHE A 97 -12.62 -10.42 0.31
N VAL A 98 -13.12 -10.82 -0.86
CA VAL A 98 -14.48 -10.49 -1.31
C VAL A 98 -15.23 -11.79 -1.53
N LYS A 99 -16.33 -11.99 -0.80
CA LYS A 99 -17.17 -13.18 -0.86
C LYS A 99 -18.62 -12.80 -1.15
N ASN A 100 -19.26 -13.54 -2.06
CA ASN A 100 -20.67 -13.33 -2.39
C ASN A 100 -21.39 -14.68 -2.43
N ASP A 101 -22.59 -14.72 -1.86
CA ASP A 101 -23.53 -15.83 -1.97
C ASP A 101 -24.70 -15.42 -2.85
N TYR A 102 -25.04 -16.26 -3.84
CA TYR A 102 -26.15 -16.05 -4.76
C TYR A 102 -27.15 -17.19 -4.66
N LYS A 103 -28.43 -16.84 -4.69
CA LYS A 103 -29.53 -17.80 -4.82
C LYS A 103 -29.71 -18.17 -6.29
N GLY A 104 -30.33 -19.30 -6.56
CA GLY A 104 -30.76 -19.64 -7.90
C GLY A 104 -31.72 -18.60 -8.51
N SER A 105 -31.71 -18.51 -9.81
CA SER A 105 -32.50 -17.57 -10.63
C SER A 105 -33.54 -18.25 -11.50
N SER A 106 -34.15 -17.50 -12.40
CA SER A 106 -34.98 -18.06 -13.47
C SER A 106 -34.20 -18.87 -14.52
N LEU A 107 -32.89 -18.55 -14.69
CA LEU A 107 -32.02 -19.24 -15.65
C LEU A 107 -31.55 -20.60 -15.09
N THR A 108 -31.15 -20.65 -13.82
CA THR A 108 -30.72 -21.87 -13.16
C THR A 108 -31.08 -21.84 -11.68
N LYS A 109 -31.39 -23.04 -11.11
CA LYS A 109 -31.65 -23.18 -9.67
C LYS A 109 -30.37 -23.40 -8.85
N VAL A 110 -29.23 -23.53 -9.51
CA VAL A 110 -27.92 -23.63 -8.87
C VAL A 110 -27.67 -22.39 -8.02
N THR A 111 -27.15 -22.59 -6.83
CA THR A 111 -26.66 -21.52 -5.95
C THR A 111 -25.16 -21.41 -6.08
N PHE A 112 -24.64 -20.19 -5.96
CA PHE A 112 -23.22 -19.92 -6.10
C PHE A 112 -22.67 -19.23 -4.87
N THR A 113 -21.44 -19.58 -4.50
CA THR A 113 -20.62 -18.81 -3.58
C THR A 113 -19.31 -18.46 -4.30
N THR A 114 -18.96 -17.19 -4.35
CA THR A 114 -17.67 -16.74 -4.91
C THR A 114 -16.80 -16.20 -3.81
N GLU A 115 -15.51 -16.50 -3.88
CA GLU A 115 -14.49 -15.95 -2.99
C GLU A 115 -13.27 -15.54 -3.81
N ALA A 116 -12.92 -14.25 -3.74
CA ALA A 116 -11.77 -13.70 -4.44
C ALA A 116 -10.76 -13.07 -3.47
N PHE A 117 -9.47 -13.23 -3.74
CA PHE A 117 -8.38 -12.64 -2.98
C PHE A 117 -7.07 -12.61 -3.78
N CYS A 118 -6.17 -11.68 -3.41
CA CYS A 118 -4.76 -11.75 -3.76
C CYS A 118 -3.99 -12.31 -2.55
N PRO A 119 -2.98 -13.19 -2.74
CA PRO A 119 -2.25 -13.78 -1.63
C PRO A 119 -1.58 -12.72 -0.73
N LEU A 120 -1.73 -12.89 0.58
CA LEU A 120 -1.06 -12.10 1.61
C LEU A 120 -0.54 -13.01 2.71
N GLY A 121 0.62 -12.69 3.26
CA GLY A 121 1.22 -13.40 4.38
C GLY A 121 1.82 -12.45 5.41
N VAL A 122 1.64 -12.75 6.70
CA VAL A 122 2.30 -12.01 7.78
C VAL A 122 3.80 -12.27 7.73
N ASN A 123 4.60 -11.23 7.66
CA ASN A 123 6.06 -11.26 7.49
C ASN A 123 6.53 -12.15 6.31
N ASP A 124 5.70 -12.24 5.28
CA ASP A 124 5.92 -13.05 4.08
C ASP A 124 5.73 -12.17 2.84
N ALA A 125 6.75 -11.38 2.55
CA ALA A 125 6.75 -10.44 1.43
C ALA A 125 6.70 -11.16 0.08
N GLU A 126 7.32 -12.32 -0.05
CA GLU A 126 7.34 -13.10 -1.29
C GLU A 126 5.92 -13.55 -1.67
N THR A 127 5.18 -14.15 -0.74
CA THR A 127 3.77 -14.48 -0.97
C THR A 127 2.95 -13.23 -1.28
N SER A 128 3.17 -12.15 -0.53
CA SER A 128 2.41 -10.90 -0.68
C SER A 128 2.73 -10.12 -1.96
N ALA A 129 3.83 -10.43 -2.62
CA ALA A 129 4.23 -9.82 -3.89
C ALA A 129 3.88 -10.66 -5.13
N LEU A 130 3.24 -11.82 -4.97
CA LEU A 130 2.81 -12.64 -6.12
C LEU A 130 1.80 -11.90 -6.99
N PRO A 131 2.08 -11.73 -8.30
CA PRO A 131 1.18 -11.04 -9.21
C PRO A 131 0.02 -11.96 -9.64
N VAL A 132 -0.73 -12.46 -8.67
CA VAL A 132 -1.85 -13.38 -8.90
C VAL A 132 -3.13 -12.92 -8.19
N LEU A 133 -4.26 -13.09 -8.89
CA LEU A 133 -5.61 -12.95 -8.33
C LEU A 133 -6.29 -14.31 -8.39
N MET A 134 -6.82 -14.76 -7.28
CA MET A 134 -7.43 -16.08 -7.09
C MET A 134 -8.93 -15.93 -6.88
N LEU A 135 -9.72 -16.68 -7.64
CA LEU A 135 -11.17 -16.74 -7.54
C LEU A 135 -11.63 -18.20 -7.40
N GLU A 136 -12.32 -18.51 -6.31
CA GLU A 136 -13.02 -19.78 -6.12
C GLU A 136 -14.52 -19.57 -6.30
N ILE A 137 -15.15 -20.36 -7.18
CA ILE A 137 -16.59 -20.39 -7.41
C ILE A 137 -17.10 -21.76 -6.97
N CYS A 138 -17.92 -21.79 -5.94
CA CYS A 138 -18.60 -23.01 -5.50
C CYS A 138 -20.03 -23.02 -6.06
N CYS A 139 -20.33 -23.98 -6.92
CA CYS A 139 -21.64 -24.23 -7.50
C CYS A 139 -22.33 -25.32 -6.69
N SER A 140 -23.59 -25.16 -6.29
CA SER A 140 -24.37 -26.16 -5.57
C SER A 140 -25.74 -26.33 -6.24
N ASN A 141 -26.04 -27.54 -6.67
CA ASN A 141 -27.33 -27.90 -7.26
C ASN A 141 -28.29 -28.40 -6.15
N PRO A 142 -29.24 -27.61 -5.67
CA PRO A 142 -30.17 -28.01 -4.62
C PRO A 142 -31.37 -28.83 -5.18
N THR A 143 -31.41 -29.08 -6.48
CA THR A 143 -32.56 -29.75 -7.14
C THR A 143 -32.38 -31.27 -7.20
N SER A 144 -33.43 -31.97 -7.54
CA SER A 144 -33.42 -33.41 -7.79
C SER A 144 -33.06 -33.78 -9.25
N LYS A 145 -32.72 -32.80 -10.06
CA LYS A 145 -32.38 -32.98 -11.50
C LYS A 145 -30.94 -32.52 -11.74
N GLU A 146 -30.33 -33.08 -12.74
CA GLU A 146 -29.03 -32.61 -13.24
C GLU A 146 -29.18 -31.20 -13.83
N GLU A 147 -28.17 -30.38 -13.61
CA GLU A 147 -28.07 -29.01 -14.13
C GLU A 147 -26.80 -28.85 -14.98
N HIS A 148 -26.98 -28.26 -16.15
CA HIS A 148 -25.89 -27.93 -17.08
C HIS A 148 -25.91 -26.44 -17.40
N PHE A 149 -24.78 -25.82 -17.40
CA PHE A 149 -24.58 -24.42 -17.78
C PHE A 149 -23.11 -24.17 -18.13
N THR A 150 -22.83 -23.02 -18.72
CA THR A 150 -21.46 -22.55 -18.96
C THR A 150 -21.17 -21.33 -18.08
N LEU A 151 -20.12 -21.41 -17.28
CA LEU A 151 -19.55 -20.24 -16.64
C LEU A 151 -18.64 -19.53 -17.65
N VAL A 152 -18.78 -18.21 -17.78
CA VAL A 152 -18.04 -17.41 -18.76
C VAL A 152 -17.23 -16.36 -18.03
N ALA A 153 -15.91 -16.34 -18.30
CA ALA A 153 -15.02 -15.23 -17.95
C ALA A 153 -14.69 -14.46 -19.23
N GLN A 154 -15.07 -13.20 -19.28
CA GLN A 154 -14.89 -12.33 -20.45
C GLN A 154 -13.98 -11.16 -20.08
N PRO A 155 -12.69 -11.18 -20.49
CA PRO A 155 -11.80 -10.05 -20.36
C PRO A 155 -12.24 -8.90 -21.28
N ASP A 156 -11.89 -7.67 -20.91
CA ASP A 156 -12.06 -6.50 -21.77
C ASP A 156 -11.06 -6.50 -22.94
N GLU A 157 -11.21 -5.55 -23.86
CA GLU A 157 -10.34 -5.46 -25.04
C GLU A 157 -8.86 -5.28 -24.70
N ASN A 158 -8.55 -4.60 -23.59
CA ASN A 158 -7.16 -4.38 -23.16
C ASN A 158 -6.52 -5.68 -22.67
N LEU A 159 -7.25 -6.45 -21.87
CA LEU A 159 -6.76 -7.69 -21.30
C LEU A 159 -6.80 -8.83 -22.36
N ALA A 160 -7.83 -8.84 -23.23
CA ALA A 160 -8.00 -9.86 -24.28
C ALA A 160 -7.03 -9.72 -25.45
N LYS A 161 -6.30 -8.59 -25.55
CA LYS A 161 -5.39 -8.33 -26.64
C LYS A 161 -4.32 -9.41 -26.75
N ASP A 162 -4.21 -9.99 -27.95
CA ASP A 162 -3.24 -11.04 -28.29
C ASP A 162 -3.34 -12.31 -27.40
N MET A 163 -4.49 -12.55 -26.75
CA MET A 163 -4.72 -13.78 -26.02
C MET A 163 -5.01 -14.95 -26.96
N SER A 164 -4.44 -16.08 -26.64
CA SER A 164 -4.67 -17.37 -27.31
C SER A 164 -4.99 -18.43 -26.27
N PHE A 165 -5.60 -19.53 -26.72
CA PHE A 165 -5.85 -20.68 -25.87
C PHE A 165 -4.55 -21.29 -25.37
N SER A 166 -4.52 -21.68 -24.11
CA SER A 166 -3.39 -22.34 -23.43
C SER A 166 -3.93 -23.47 -22.58
N GLU A 167 -3.34 -24.65 -22.70
CA GLU A 167 -3.70 -25.84 -21.93
C GLU A 167 -2.46 -26.61 -21.48
N ASN A 168 -2.57 -27.28 -20.35
CA ASN A 168 -1.66 -28.30 -19.88
C ASN A 168 -2.45 -29.34 -19.07
N ASP A 169 -1.76 -30.30 -18.46
CA ASP A 169 -2.39 -31.43 -17.73
C ASP A 169 -3.13 -30.96 -16.45
N GLU A 170 -2.84 -29.78 -15.91
CA GLU A 170 -3.39 -29.30 -14.64
C GLU A 170 -4.46 -28.22 -14.80
N TYR A 171 -4.42 -27.45 -15.88
CA TYR A 171 -5.36 -26.35 -16.14
C TYR A 171 -5.49 -26.01 -17.62
N THR A 172 -6.59 -25.36 -17.95
CA THR A 172 -6.82 -24.77 -19.27
C THR A 172 -7.14 -23.29 -19.12
N GLY A 173 -6.94 -22.50 -20.17
CA GLY A 173 -7.24 -21.08 -20.12
C GLY A 173 -6.83 -20.31 -21.36
N ILE A 174 -6.61 -19.03 -21.17
CA ILE A 174 -6.19 -18.08 -22.19
C ILE A 174 -4.96 -17.34 -21.72
N SER A 175 -4.02 -17.14 -22.60
CA SER A 175 -2.74 -16.53 -22.30
C SER A 175 -2.29 -15.54 -23.38
N ASN A 176 -1.87 -14.38 -22.96
CA ASN A 176 -0.87 -13.60 -23.66
C ASN A 176 0.46 -13.81 -22.92
N LYS A 177 1.33 -14.64 -23.47
CA LYS A 177 2.58 -15.10 -22.83
C LYS A 177 3.50 -13.97 -22.32
N ASN A 178 3.32 -12.78 -22.85
CA ASN A 178 4.13 -11.61 -22.49
C ASN A 178 3.45 -10.70 -21.45
N ASN A 179 2.21 -10.96 -21.06
CA ASN A 179 1.45 -10.01 -20.26
C ASN A 179 0.65 -10.66 -19.12
N CYS A 180 -0.28 -11.57 -19.43
CA CYS A 180 -1.14 -12.19 -18.42
C CYS A 180 -1.71 -13.53 -18.92
N GLN A 181 -2.20 -14.30 -17.96
CA GLN A 181 -2.88 -15.57 -18.21
C GLN A 181 -4.11 -15.66 -17.30
N ILE A 182 -5.22 -16.17 -17.85
CA ILE A 182 -6.44 -16.50 -17.11
C ILE A 182 -6.68 -17.99 -17.31
N THR A 183 -6.63 -18.75 -16.23
CA THR A 183 -6.73 -20.21 -16.25
C THR A 183 -7.79 -20.74 -15.30
N THR A 184 -8.24 -21.95 -15.53
CA THR A 184 -9.17 -22.69 -14.68
C THR A 184 -8.71 -24.14 -14.50
N ASP A 185 -9.01 -24.75 -13.37
CA ASP A 185 -8.81 -26.18 -13.10
C ASP A 185 -9.82 -27.09 -13.82
N GLN A 186 -10.64 -26.53 -14.71
CA GLN A 186 -11.61 -27.29 -15.52
C GLN A 186 -11.04 -27.49 -16.93
N THR A 187 -10.58 -28.71 -17.24
CA THR A 187 -9.85 -29.04 -18.47
C THR A 187 -10.70 -29.07 -19.73
N GLU A 188 -12.03 -29.10 -19.62
CA GLU A 188 -12.96 -29.06 -20.76
C GLU A 188 -13.30 -27.62 -21.23
N SER A 189 -12.58 -26.63 -20.72
CA SER A 189 -12.84 -25.22 -21.03
C SER A 189 -12.42 -24.86 -22.45
N LEU A 190 -13.11 -23.88 -23.05
CA LEU A 190 -12.91 -23.43 -24.43
C LEU A 190 -12.71 -21.92 -24.50
N TRP A 191 -11.86 -21.49 -25.42
CA TRP A 191 -11.70 -20.09 -25.79
C TRP A 191 -12.36 -19.83 -27.16
N ALA A 192 -13.41 -19.01 -27.17
CA ALA A 192 -14.07 -18.59 -28.38
C ALA A 192 -14.68 -17.19 -28.22
N GLY A 193 -14.59 -16.35 -29.26
CA GLY A 193 -15.17 -15.00 -29.23
C GLY A 193 -14.69 -14.11 -28.08
N GLN A 194 -13.39 -14.15 -27.79
CA GLN A 194 -12.75 -13.38 -26.70
C GLN A 194 -13.31 -13.69 -25.31
N LYS A 195 -13.76 -14.91 -25.07
CA LYS A 195 -14.24 -15.36 -23.75
C LYS A 195 -13.75 -16.77 -23.44
N LEU A 196 -13.42 -17.00 -22.16
CA LEU A 196 -13.17 -18.32 -21.61
C LEU A 196 -14.50 -18.91 -21.16
N SER A 197 -14.89 -20.01 -21.76
CA SER A 197 -16.13 -20.75 -21.49
C SER A 197 -15.81 -22.02 -20.73
N ILE A 198 -16.36 -22.17 -19.52
CA ILE A 198 -16.14 -23.28 -18.60
C ILE A 198 -17.43 -24.09 -18.49
N PRO A 199 -17.57 -25.25 -19.16
CA PRO A 199 -18.73 -26.11 -19.03
C PRO A 199 -18.86 -26.66 -17.61
N VAL A 200 -20.07 -26.64 -17.07
CA VAL A 200 -20.38 -27.13 -15.73
C VAL A 200 -21.59 -28.04 -15.79
N SER A 201 -21.39 -29.28 -15.34
CA SER A 201 -22.45 -30.25 -15.10
C SER A 201 -22.49 -30.59 -13.62
N LEU A 202 -23.67 -30.60 -13.02
CA LEU A 202 -23.90 -30.89 -11.61
C LEU A 202 -25.05 -31.91 -11.47
N LEU A 203 -24.75 -33.05 -10.91
CA LEU A 203 -25.78 -34.03 -10.53
C LEU A 203 -26.73 -33.46 -9.45
N ALA A 204 -27.83 -34.12 -9.21
CA ALA A 204 -28.77 -33.77 -8.15
C ALA A 204 -28.06 -33.73 -6.79
N GLY A 205 -28.15 -32.60 -6.07
CA GLY A 205 -27.51 -32.40 -4.78
C GLY A 205 -25.99 -32.18 -4.81
N GLU A 206 -25.36 -32.20 -5.98
CA GLU A 206 -23.91 -32.07 -6.12
C GLU A 206 -23.42 -30.65 -5.81
N LYS A 207 -22.18 -30.59 -5.29
CA LYS A 207 -21.41 -29.36 -5.14
C LYS A 207 -20.09 -29.50 -5.87
N LYS A 208 -19.76 -28.51 -6.69
CA LYS A 208 -18.50 -28.44 -7.45
C LYS A 208 -17.80 -27.13 -7.19
N LYS A 209 -16.50 -27.18 -6.96
CA LYS A 209 -15.64 -26.02 -6.85
C LYS A 209 -14.88 -25.82 -8.17
N ILE A 210 -14.84 -24.60 -8.60
CA ILE A 210 -14.13 -24.17 -9.81
C ILE A 210 -13.15 -23.09 -9.37
N LYS A 211 -11.89 -23.27 -9.70
CA LYS A 211 -10.84 -22.29 -9.46
C LYS A 211 -10.59 -21.54 -10.76
N VAL A 212 -10.53 -20.22 -10.67
CA VAL A 212 -10.09 -19.35 -11.75
C VAL A 212 -8.91 -18.53 -11.23
N LEU A 213 -7.81 -18.58 -11.97
CA LEU A 213 -6.56 -17.94 -11.60
C LEU A 213 -6.19 -16.90 -12.65
N PHE A 214 -5.84 -15.70 -12.19
CA PHE A 214 -5.26 -14.65 -13.00
C PHE A 214 -3.81 -14.50 -12.60
N THR A 215 -2.90 -14.64 -13.55
CA THR A 215 -1.47 -14.41 -13.37
C THR A 215 -1.00 -13.30 -14.28
N PHE A 216 -0.14 -12.43 -13.77
CA PHE A 216 0.40 -11.29 -14.51
C PHE A 216 1.91 -11.38 -14.56
N ARG A 217 2.48 -11.04 -15.72
CA ARG A 217 3.92 -11.02 -15.87
C ARG A 217 4.51 -9.86 -15.09
N ASP A 218 5.49 -10.17 -14.27
CA ASP A 218 6.40 -9.23 -13.66
C ASP A 218 7.82 -9.78 -13.86
N ASP A 219 8.59 -9.13 -14.73
CA ASP A 219 9.93 -9.61 -15.07
C ASP A 219 10.88 -9.61 -13.88
N ASN A 220 10.67 -8.71 -12.90
CA ASN A 220 11.47 -8.69 -11.68
C ASN A 220 11.09 -9.82 -10.74
N TRP A 221 9.80 -10.05 -10.56
CA TRP A 221 9.29 -11.09 -9.70
C TRP A 221 9.63 -12.48 -10.26
N ILE A 222 9.30 -12.74 -11.52
CA ILE A 222 9.59 -14.01 -12.20
C ILE A 222 11.07 -14.35 -12.08
N SER A 223 11.96 -13.36 -12.19
CA SER A 223 13.39 -13.63 -12.10
C SER A 223 13.92 -13.79 -10.66
N SER A 224 13.25 -13.27 -9.62
CA SER A 224 13.71 -13.39 -8.24
C SER A 224 13.43 -14.77 -7.62
N ILE A 225 12.34 -15.42 -8.00
CA ILE A 225 11.92 -16.73 -7.47
C ILE A 225 12.04 -17.87 -8.48
N ASN A 226 12.83 -17.70 -9.55
CA ASN A 226 13.06 -18.67 -10.61
C ASN A 226 11.82 -19.08 -11.43
N PHE A 227 10.72 -18.35 -11.39
CA PHE A 227 9.67 -18.54 -12.39
C PHE A 227 10.16 -18.00 -13.73
N ARG A 228 10.09 -18.83 -14.76
CA ARG A 228 10.55 -18.47 -16.11
C ARG A 228 9.39 -18.04 -17.01
N THR A 229 8.21 -18.52 -16.71
CA THR A 229 7.01 -18.34 -17.51
C THR A 229 5.79 -18.07 -16.64
N LEU A 230 4.71 -17.59 -17.25
CA LEU A 230 3.41 -17.51 -16.60
C LEU A 230 2.86 -18.90 -16.25
N ASP A 231 3.21 -19.92 -17.03
CA ASP A 231 2.82 -21.30 -16.76
C ASP A 231 3.46 -21.81 -15.46
N ASP A 232 4.76 -21.53 -15.23
CA ASP A 232 5.42 -21.87 -13.96
C ASP A 232 4.73 -21.20 -12.78
N LEU A 233 4.36 -19.92 -12.92
CA LEU A 233 3.67 -19.17 -11.86
C LEU A 233 2.26 -19.71 -11.63
N SER A 234 1.53 -20.05 -12.69
CA SER A 234 0.18 -20.61 -12.60
C SER A 234 0.21 -22.01 -11.94
N ALA A 235 1.09 -22.90 -12.38
CA ALA A 235 1.25 -24.22 -11.76
C ALA A 235 1.60 -24.10 -10.27
N TYR A 236 2.54 -23.22 -9.94
CA TYR A 236 2.88 -22.94 -8.55
C TYR A 236 1.68 -22.42 -7.74
N ALA A 237 0.91 -21.47 -8.28
CA ALA A 237 -0.26 -20.92 -7.61
C ALA A 237 -1.36 -21.97 -7.39
N TYR A 238 -1.63 -22.84 -8.37
CA TYR A 238 -2.57 -23.96 -8.19
C TYR A 238 -2.09 -24.93 -7.11
N LYS A 239 -0.83 -25.32 -7.16
CA LYS A 239 -0.23 -26.20 -6.12
C LYS A 239 -0.32 -25.59 -4.73
N MET A 240 -0.11 -24.29 -4.60
CA MET A 240 -0.08 -23.56 -3.33
C MET A 240 -1.45 -22.96 -2.94
N TRP A 241 -2.52 -23.22 -3.68
CA TRP A 241 -3.83 -22.58 -3.51
C TRP A 241 -4.31 -22.56 -2.06
N SER A 242 -4.35 -23.73 -1.43
CA SER A 242 -4.81 -23.84 -0.03
C SER A 242 -3.87 -23.10 0.93
N ALA A 243 -2.57 -23.25 0.75
CA ALA A 243 -1.58 -22.56 1.58
C ALA A 243 -1.67 -21.04 1.46
N PHE A 244 -1.92 -20.51 0.27
CA PHE A 244 -2.13 -19.07 0.07
C PHE A 244 -3.43 -18.58 0.71
N LYS A 245 -4.51 -19.37 0.60
CA LYS A 245 -5.77 -19.08 1.27
C LYS A 245 -5.61 -19.06 2.79
N ASP A 246 -4.89 -20.03 3.36
CA ASP A 246 -4.62 -20.12 4.80
C ASP A 246 -3.75 -18.95 5.28
N LYS A 247 -2.68 -18.60 4.56
CA LYS A 247 -1.84 -17.43 4.86
C LYS A 247 -2.64 -16.12 4.82
N THR A 248 -3.48 -15.95 3.79
CA THR A 248 -4.33 -14.76 3.63
C THR A 248 -5.40 -14.69 4.73
N THR A 249 -5.93 -15.84 5.15
CA THR A 249 -6.84 -15.93 6.30
C THR A 249 -6.13 -15.56 7.60
N ALA A 250 -4.92 -16.07 7.83
CA ALA A 250 -4.10 -15.72 8.98
C ALA A 250 -3.78 -14.21 9.00
N PHE A 251 -3.46 -13.62 7.84
CA PHE A 251 -3.29 -12.17 7.71
C PHE A 251 -4.57 -11.42 8.11
N SER A 252 -5.74 -11.84 7.62
CA SER A 252 -7.03 -11.23 7.98
C SER A 252 -7.33 -11.30 9.48
N LEU A 253 -6.99 -12.42 10.11
CA LEU A 253 -7.17 -12.61 11.56
C LEU A 253 -6.18 -11.81 12.41
N ALA A 254 -5.00 -11.50 11.88
CA ALA A 254 -3.99 -10.69 12.54
C ALA A 254 -4.31 -9.18 12.50
N ILE A 255 -5.27 -8.73 11.67
CA ILE A 255 -5.72 -7.33 11.66
C ILE A 255 -6.33 -7.00 13.02
N PRO A 256 -5.84 -5.97 13.72
CA PRO A 256 -6.34 -5.61 15.04
C PRO A 256 -7.85 -5.36 15.04
N LYS A 257 -8.51 -5.85 16.09
CA LYS A 257 -9.92 -5.58 16.37
C LYS A 257 -10.03 -4.76 17.64
N THR A 258 -10.68 -3.62 17.55
CA THR A 258 -10.87 -2.69 18.67
C THR A 258 -12.15 -2.96 19.44
N GLY A 259 -13.09 -3.71 18.83
CA GLY A 259 -14.45 -3.92 19.32
C GLY A 259 -15.42 -2.82 18.90
N ASP A 260 -14.93 -1.71 18.36
CA ASP A 260 -15.74 -0.69 17.71
C ASP A 260 -15.83 -1.01 16.20
N LYS A 261 -17.03 -1.25 15.71
CA LYS A 261 -17.27 -1.68 14.33
C LYS A 261 -16.82 -0.63 13.28
N GLU A 262 -16.99 0.63 13.58
CA GLU A 262 -16.60 1.71 12.66
C GLU A 262 -15.08 1.81 12.60
N LEU A 263 -14.42 1.77 13.75
CA LEU A 263 -12.95 1.80 13.81
C LEU A 263 -12.34 0.54 13.20
N ASP A 264 -12.90 -0.63 13.45
CA ASP A 264 -12.45 -1.90 12.84
C ASP A 264 -12.59 -1.87 11.31
N THR A 265 -13.66 -1.27 10.79
CA THR A 265 -13.83 -1.05 9.36
C THR A 265 -12.78 -0.08 8.82
N TYR A 266 -12.51 1.01 9.53
CA TYR A 266 -11.49 1.98 9.16
C TYR A 266 -10.08 1.36 9.14
N VAL A 267 -9.72 0.57 10.16
CA VAL A 267 -8.42 -0.13 10.21
C VAL A 267 -8.26 -1.06 9.00
N ARG A 268 -9.28 -1.82 8.64
CA ARG A 268 -9.25 -2.69 7.44
C ARG A 268 -9.08 -1.89 6.15
N TRP A 269 -9.78 -0.78 6.01
CA TRP A 269 -9.62 0.11 4.85
C TRP A 269 -8.22 0.71 4.77
N TYR A 270 -7.62 1.03 5.91
CA TYR A 270 -6.24 1.54 5.97
C TYR A 270 -5.20 0.50 5.51
N MET A 271 -5.47 -0.80 5.71
CA MET A 271 -4.57 -1.85 5.23
C MET A 271 -4.45 -1.89 3.71
N ILE A 272 -5.51 -1.55 2.98
CA ILE A 272 -5.56 -1.63 1.52
C ILE A 272 -4.49 -0.75 0.85
N PRO A 273 -4.42 0.58 1.09
CA PRO A 273 -3.35 1.39 0.52
C PRO A 273 -1.96 0.95 1.02
N GLY A 274 -1.84 0.51 2.26
CA GLY A 274 -0.56 0.03 2.79
C GLY A 274 0.02 -1.14 1.99
N VAL A 275 -0.80 -2.13 1.64
CA VAL A 275 -0.34 -3.26 0.81
C VAL A 275 -0.25 -2.89 -0.67
N SER A 276 -1.23 -2.16 -1.22
CA SER A 276 -1.29 -1.84 -2.65
C SER A 276 -0.21 -0.87 -3.11
N LEU A 277 0.35 -0.08 -2.21
CA LEU A 277 1.40 0.90 -2.48
C LEU A 277 2.80 0.38 -2.12
N THR A 278 2.90 -0.78 -1.52
CA THR A 278 4.18 -1.45 -1.26
C THR A 278 4.69 -2.10 -2.53
N LYS A 279 5.93 -1.80 -2.91
CA LYS A 279 6.62 -2.44 -4.03
C LYS A 279 7.71 -3.37 -3.50
N TRP A 280 7.78 -4.55 -4.09
CA TRP A 280 8.85 -5.51 -3.86
C TRP A 280 9.66 -5.68 -5.14
N THR A 281 10.93 -5.35 -5.09
CA THR A 281 11.81 -5.45 -6.26
C THR A 281 12.64 -6.73 -6.22
N LYS A 282 13.30 -7.03 -7.33
CA LYS A 282 14.24 -8.13 -7.50
C LYS A 282 15.35 -8.19 -6.44
N LYS A 283 15.76 -7.03 -5.94
CA LYS A 283 16.76 -6.91 -4.88
C LYS A 283 16.15 -6.99 -3.48
N GLY A 284 14.81 -7.12 -3.41
CA GLY A 284 14.06 -7.05 -2.16
C GLY A 284 14.02 -5.63 -1.58
N GLU A 285 14.31 -4.62 -2.37
CA GLU A 285 14.15 -3.22 -2.02
C GLU A 285 12.66 -2.89 -1.93
N LEU A 286 12.30 -2.00 -1.01
CA LEU A 286 10.92 -1.68 -0.74
C LEU A 286 10.62 -0.22 -1.05
N ILE A 287 9.54 -0.02 -1.80
CA ILE A 287 9.00 1.30 -2.04
C ILE A 287 7.55 1.32 -1.60
N THR A 288 7.20 2.35 -0.87
CA THR A 288 5.84 2.58 -0.40
C THR A 288 5.21 3.78 -1.12
N MET A 289 3.89 3.90 -1.10
CA MET A 289 3.11 5.06 -1.53
C MET A 289 2.91 5.24 -3.03
N GLY A 290 3.10 4.22 -3.86
CA GLY A 290 2.92 4.36 -5.30
C GLY A 290 3.91 5.32 -5.97
N TYR A 291 4.90 5.82 -5.22
CA TYR A 291 6.04 6.54 -5.79
C TYR A 291 6.94 5.58 -6.56
N ARG A 292 7.70 6.15 -7.50
CA ARG A 292 8.65 5.39 -8.30
C ARG A 292 9.91 5.00 -7.52
N GLU A 293 10.18 5.74 -6.45
CA GLU A 293 11.36 5.64 -5.59
C GLU A 293 10.98 5.51 -4.12
N LEU A 294 11.92 5.05 -3.30
CA LEU A 294 11.78 5.08 -1.85
C LEU A 294 11.89 6.53 -1.35
N ASN A 295 10.75 7.16 -1.10
CA ASN A 295 10.67 8.48 -0.48
C ASN A 295 10.64 8.34 1.03
N GLN A 296 11.66 8.88 1.72
CA GLN A 296 11.84 8.71 3.15
C GLN A 296 10.71 9.30 3.99
N ARG A 297 10.22 10.48 3.61
CA ARG A 297 9.12 11.16 4.33
C ARG A 297 7.83 10.39 4.22
N ASP A 298 7.42 10.06 2.99
CA ASP A 298 6.14 9.39 2.74
C ASP A 298 6.16 7.98 3.29
N SER A 299 7.29 7.27 3.14
CA SER A 299 7.44 5.93 3.68
C SER A 299 7.40 5.88 5.21
N TYR A 300 7.82 6.93 5.92
CA TYR A 300 7.64 7.00 7.37
C TYR A 300 6.17 6.97 7.78
N TRP A 301 5.33 7.73 7.09
CA TRP A 301 3.89 7.79 7.40
C TRP A 301 3.15 6.53 7.02
N THR A 302 3.54 5.87 5.93
CA THR A 302 2.83 4.72 5.38
C THR A 302 3.33 3.37 5.89
N SER A 303 4.51 3.30 6.46
CA SER A 303 5.13 2.06 6.90
C SER A 303 4.58 1.50 8.23
N TRP A 304 3.50 2.04 8.77
CA TRP A 304 2.82 1.44 9.93
C TRP A 304 2.37 0.01 9.67
N LEU A 305 1.93 -0.29 8.44
CA LEU A 305 1.61 -1.64 8.03
C LEU A 305 2.84 -2.56 8.16
N HIS A 306 4.00 -2.08 7.68
CA HIS A 306 5.24 -2.85 7.74
C HIS A 306 5.68 -3.09 9.18
N LEU A 307 5.56 -2.08 10.03
CA LEU A 307 5.86 -2.22 11.44
C LEU A 307 5.07 -3.35 12.11
N VAL A 308 3.80 -3.52 11.74
CA VAL A 308 2.91 -4.51 12.38
C VAL A 308 2.99 -5.89 11.71
N PHE A 309 3.01 -5.93 10.37
CA PHE A 309 2.82 -7.17 9.61
C PHE A 309 4.07 -7.64 8.88
N TYR A 310 5.08 -6.78 8.69
CA TYR A 310 6.26 -7.06 7.87
C TYR A 310 7.52 -6.51 8.53
N LYS A 311 7.85 -7.03 9.72
CA LYS A 311 9.01 -6.61 10.52
C LYS A 311 10.29 -6.51 9.69
N ASP A 312 10.55 -7.53 8.87
CA ASP A 312 11.80 -7.60 8.12
C ASP A 312 11.86 -6.56 6.99
N LEU A 313 10.71 -6.17 6.45
CA LEU A 313 10.64 -5.06 5.49
C LEU A 313 10.95 -3.71 6.16
N GLU A 314 10.35 -3.44 7.33
CA GLU A 314 10.63 -2.19 8.05
C GLU A 314 12.10 -2.11 8.47
N ARG A 315 12.68 -3.24 8.92
CA ARG A 315 14.13 -3.34 9.20
C ARG A 315 14.96 -3.01 7.97
N LYS A 316 14.63 -3.62 6.83
CA LYS A 316 15.36 -3.41 5.58
C LYS A 316 15.32 -1.94 5.11
N MET A 317 14.19 -1.26 5.23
CA MET A 317 14.09 0.16 4.89
C MET A 317 14.97 1.04 5.78
N ILE A 318 15.13 0.67 7.06
CA ILE A 318 16.07 1.33 7.97
C ILE A 318 17.52 1.09 7.51
N GLU A 319 17.86 -0.16 7.22
CA GLU A 319 19.20 -0.58 6.82
C GLU A 319 19.61 0.07 5.48
N GLU A 320 18.72 0.12 4.49
CA GLU A 320 18.94 0.86 3.25
C GLU A 320 19.17 2.36 3.50
N SER A 321 18.40 2.97 4.39
CA SER A 321 18.61 4.37 4.73
C SER A 321 19.99 4.61 5.35
N ILE A 322 20.51 3.66 6.12
CA ILE A 322 21.85 3.68 6.71
C ILE A 322 22.91 3.51 5.61
N GLU A 323 22.70 2.56 4.69
CA GLU A 323 23.64 2.31 3.57
C GLU A 323 23.80 3.55 2.69
N TRP A 324 22.73 4.30 2.46
CA TRP A 324 22.75 5.52 1.65
C TRP A 324 23.04 6.80 2.44
N GLN A 325 23.32 6.70 3.75
CA GLN A 325 23.70 7.86 4.57
C GLN A 325 25.00 8.48 4.05
N GLN A 326 24.97 9.79 3.79
CA GLN A 326 26.15 10.51 3.35
C GLN A 326 27.21 10.65 4.47
N PRO A 327 28.47 10.86 4.15
CA PRO A 327 29.52 11.10 5.13
C PRO A 327 29.25 12.30 6.06
N SER A 328 28.46 13.27 5.61
CA SER A 328 27.99 14.41 6.42
C SER A 328 26.99 14.01 7.51
N GLY A 329 26.42 12.82 7.44
CA GLY A 329 25.30 12.36 8.28
C GLY A 329 23.92 12.60 7.68
N LYS A 330 23.84 13.26 6.51
CA LYS A 330 22.56 13.48 5.81
C LYS A 330 21.99 12.18 5.29
N ILE A 331 20.67 11.99 5.44
CA ILE A 331 19.90 10.92 4.79
C ILE A 331 19.31 11.49 3.48
N PRO A 332 19.44 10.81 2.32
CA PRO A 332 18.83 11.26 1.07
C PRO A 332 17.30 11.33 1.18
N THR A 333 16.68 12.31 0.52
CA THR A 333 15.21 12.44 0.48
C THR A 333 14.56 11.23 -0.17
N THR A 334 15.18 10.73 -1.24
CA THR A 334 14.74 9.53 -1.95
C THR A 334 15.93 8.61 -2.23
N ILE A 335 15.67 7.31 -2.20
CA ILE A 335 16.62 6.28 -2.64
C ILE A 335 16.09 5.73 -3.96
N LEU A 336 16.91 5.76 -5.00
CA LEU A 336 16.68 5.29 -6.37
C LEU A 336 15.34 5.77 -7.03
N PRO A 337 15.40 6.68 -7.99
CA PRO A 337 16.58 7.44 -8.34
C PRO A 337 16.93 8.44 -7.24
N LEU A 338 18.20 8.58 -6.97
CA LEU A 338 18.69 9.47 -5.93
C LEU A 338 18.30 10.92 -6.24
N ILE A 339 17.47 11.52 -5.40
CA ILE A 339 17.19 12.96 -5.44
C ILE A 339 17.80 13.55 -4.17
N GLU A 340 18.87 14.30 -4.35
CA GLU A 340 19.47 15.08 -3.28
C GLU A 340 18.84 16.47 -3.24
N ARG A 341 18.21 16.78 -2.11
CA ARG A 341 17.78 18.13 -1.78
C ARG A 341 18.55 18.55 -0.55
N GLU A 342 19.29 19.65 -0.66
CA GLU A 342 20.21 20.06 0.40
C GLU A 342 19.52 20.33 1.76
N ASP A 343 18.25 20.66 1.74
CA ASP A 343 17.53 21.16 2.90
C ASP A 343 16.28 20.43 3.30
N ASP A 344 16.11 19.20 2.88
CA ASP A 344 15.06 18.35 3.44
C ASP A 344 15.41 17.93 4.87
N LEU A 345 15.34 18.90 5.79
CA LEU A 345 15.74 18.75 7.20
C LEU A 345 14.91 17.73 7.94
N ASP A 346 13.63 17.60 7.60
CA ASP A 346 12.71 16.65 8.21
C ASP A 346 13.07 15.19 7.91
N ILE A 347 13.80 14.92 6.82
CA ILE A 347 14.20 13.56 6.43
C ILE A 347 15.06 12.89 7.49
N ASN A 348 16.10 13.59 7.97
CA ASN A 348 16.96 13.06 9.04
C ASN A 348 16.18 12.84 10.34
N ALA A 349 15.24 13.72 10.64
CA ALA A 349 14.39 13.57 11.80
C ALA A 349 13.45 12.37 11.68
N PHE A 350 12.81 12.17 10.50
CA PHE A 350 11.98 11.00 10.23
C PHE A 350 12.76 9.69 10.29
N PHE A 351 13.99 9.67 9.80
CA PHE A 351 14.87 8.51 9.93
C PHE A 351 15.07 8.11 11.40
N ILE A 352 15.38 9.08 12.28
CA ILE A 352 15.53 8.84 13.72
C ILE A 352 14.21 8.36 14.33
N LEU A 353 13.11 9.03 14.04
CA LEU A 353 11.78 8.67 14.55
C LEU A 353 11.34 7.28 14.08
N ARG A 354 11.71 6.87 12.86
CA ARG A 354 11.46 5.51 12.36
C ARG A 354 12.16 4.45 13.18
N ILE A 355 13.45 4.64 13.46
CA ILE A 355 14.23 3.71 14.29
C ILE A 355 13.70 3.68 15.72
N ALA A 356 13.36 4.85 16.29
CA ALA A 356 12.76 4.94 17.61
C ALA A 356 11.44 4.18 17.70
N ARG A 357 10.57 4.34 16.70
CA ARG A 357 9.30 3.62 16.59
C ARG A 357 9.52 2.12 16.47
N PHE A 358 10.45 1.69 15.63
CA PHE A 358 10.82 0.28 15.44
C PHE A 358 11.33 -0.32 16.76
N TYR A 359 12.24 0.38 17.45
CA TYR A 359 12.75 -0.06 18.74
C TYR A 359 11.66 -0.14 19.82
N ARG A 360 10.80 0.87 19.95
CA ARG A 360 9.67 0.86 20.90
C ARG A 360 8.70 -0.29 20.67
N TYR A 361 8.55 -0.72 19.42
CA TYR A 361 7.63 -1.81 19.06
C TYR A 361 8.24 -3.19 19.33
N TYR A 362 9.52 -3.39 19.00
CA TYR A 362 10.16 -4.71 19.06
C TYR A 362 11.12 -4.89 20.23
N HIS A 363 11.59 -3.84 20.87
CA HIS A 363 12.55 -3.83 21.96
C HIS A 363 13.85 -4.63 21.69
N ASN A 364 14.29 -4.68 20.41
CA ASN A 364 15.52 -5.36 20.04
C ASN A 364 16.72 -4.43 20.26
N LYS A 365 17.42 -4.62 21.38
CA LYS A 365 18.55 -3.79 21.76
C LYS A 365 19.74 -3.93 20.81
N GLN A 366 19.92 -5.11 20.19
CA GLN A 366 21.01 -5.31 19.25
C GLN A 366 20.79 -4.49 17.96
N ASP A 367 19.57 -4.46 17.43
CA ASP A 367 19.24 -3.59 16.30
C ASP A 367 19.51 -2.12 16.64
N LEU A 368 19.09 -1.66 17.82
CA LEU A 368 19.35 -0.30 18.26
C LEU A 368 20.86 0.03 18.34
N ILE A 369 21.64 -0.84 18.93
CA ILE A 369 23.11 -0.67 19.05
C ILE A 369 23.74 -0.57 17.66
N ASN A 370 23.29 -1.42 16.71
CA ASN A 370 23.80 -1.42 15.34
C ASN A 370 23.46 -0.12 14.61
N TYR A 371 22.29 0.47 14.85
CA TYR A 371 21.80 1.69 14.19
C TYR A 371 22.27 2.98 14.87
N TRP A 372 22.72 2.90 16.13
CA TRP A 372 23.06 4.05 16.95
C TRP A 372 24.11 4.99 16.33
N PRO A 373 25.20 4.51 15.70
CA PRO A 373 26.16 5.37 15.02
C PRO A 373 25.52 6.21 13.91
N ALA A 374 24.66 5.61 13.08
CA ALA A 374 23.98 6.31 12.00
C ALA A 374 22.99 7.36 12.52
N MET A 375 22.27 7.04 13.59
CA MET A 375 21.38 7.99 14.26
C MET A 375 22.15 9.21 14.83
N LYS A 376 23.30 8.98 15.44
CA LYS A 376 24.18 10.06 15.94
C LYS A 376 24.63 10.97 14.78
N ASN A 377 25.07 10.39 13.68
CA ASN A 377 25.49 11.15 12.50
C ASN A 377 24.32 11.98 11.94
N ALA A 378 23.12 11.38 11.82
CA ALA A 378 21.93 12.05 11.34
C ALA A 378 21.52 13.24 12.23
N MET A 379 21.54 13.05 13.55
CA MET A 379 21.19 14.11 14.49
C MET A 379 22.26 15.22 14.54
N ASN A 380 23.54 14.86 14.49
CA ASN A 380 24.63 15.85 14.45
C ASN A 380 24.55 16.72 13.19
N TRP A 381 24.18 16.13 12.04
CA TRP A 381 23.92 16.90 10.84
C TRP A 381 22.78 17.90 11.05
N LEU A 382 21.65 17.51 11.66
CA LEU A 382 20.55 18.43 11.98
C LEU A 382 20.96 19.55 12.92
N ILE A 383 21.71 19.23 13.99
CA ILE A 383 22.20 20.21 14.95
C ILE A 383 23.16 21.21 14.27
N SER A 384 23.98 20.75 13.31
CA SER A 384 24.87 21.62 12.55
C SER A 384 24.15 22.66 11.69
N ARG A 385 22.85 22.46 11.43
CA ARG A 385 22.01 23.41 10.69
C ARG A 385 21.47 24.56 11.56
N ASP A 386 21.75 24.59 12.85
CA ASP A 386 21.45 25.72 13.75
C ASP A 386 22.45 26.89 13.48
N THR A 387 22.32 27.51 12.28
CA THR A 387 23.22 28.58 11.81
C THR A 387 23.13 29.85 12.67
N ASP A 388 21.96 30.11 13.21
CA ASP A 388 21.71 31.31 14.05
C ASP A 388 21.98 31.04 15.54
N LYS A 389 22.38 29.82 15.89
CA LYS A 389 22.64 29.38 17.26
C LYS A 389 21.46 29.58 18.22
N ILE A 390 20.24 29.37 17.69
CA ILE A 390 18.98 29.48 18.45
C ILE A 390 18.43 28.14 18.92
N GLY A 391 19.08 27.03 18.56
CA GLY A 391 18.65 25.67 18.89
C GLY A 391 17.68 25.04 17.90
N LEU A 392 17.44 25.67 16.75
CA LEU A 392 16.55 25.18 15.69
C LEU A 392 17.28 25.13 14.35
N PRO A 393 17.04 24.09 13.52
CA PRO A 393 17.69 23.98 12.23
C PRO A 393 17.07 24.96 11.23
N ALA A 394 17.92 25.75 10.56
CA ALA A 394 17.53 26.70 9.54
C ALA A 394 17.52 26.07 8.14
N GLN A 395 16.48 26.35 7.37
CA GLN A 395 16.39 25.96 5.96
C GLN A 395 17.19 26.96 5.10
N VAL A 396 17.96 26.44 4.13
CA VAL A 396 18.75 27.25 3.21
C VAL A 396 18.24 27.17 1.76
N SER A 397 17.51 26.13 1.38
CA SER A 397 16.95 25.97 0.05
C SER A 397 15.42 26.10 -0.01
N PHE A 398 14.91 25.93 -1.22
CA PHE A 398 13.51 26.13 -1.57
C PHE A 398 12.56 25.08 -0.97
N TRP A 399 12.98 23.81 -0.95
CA TRP A 399 12.06 22.70 -0.69
C TRP A 399 11.95 22.31 0.78
N GLY A 400 12.88 22.53 1.58
CA GLY A 400 13.09 22.30 3.02
C GLY A 400 12.13 21.47 3.87
N ASP A 401 10.88 21.25 3.43
CA ASP A 401 9.89 20.40 4.08
C ASP A 401 8.82 19.88 3.10
N TRP A 402 7.80 19.18 3.62
CA TRP A 402 6.73 18.53 2.85
C TRP A 402 5.84 19.46 2.03
N LYS A 403 5.92 20.77 2.23
CA LYS A 403 5.03 21.74 1.60
C LYS A 403 5.51 22.13 0.22
N ASP A 404 5.05 21.43 -0.79
CA ASP A 404 5.32 21.70 -2.20
C ASP A 404 4.36 22.79 -2.77
N VAL A 405 4.07 23.84 -2.02
CA VAL A 405 3.17 24.90 -2.46
C VAL A 405 3.91 26.21 -2.75
N LYS A 406 3.45 26.95 -3.75
CA LYS A 406 3.99 28.29 -4.07
C LYS A 406 3.80 29.23 -2.88
N GLY A 407 4.73 30.18 -2.71
CA GLY A 407 4.67 31.23 -1.70
C GLY A 407 5.30 30.86 -0.37
N ILE A 408 6.07 29.76 -0.33
CA ILE A 408 6.86 29.36 0.85
C ILE A 408 8.36 29.42 0.59
N GLU A 409 8.73 29.92 -0.57
CA GLU A 409 10.12 30.15 -0.98
C GLU A 409 10.76 31.17 -0.02
N GLY A 410 11.97 30.85 0.42
CA GLY A 410 12.71 31.77 1.33
C GLY A 410 12.37 31.60 2.82
N ARG A 411 11.61 30.55 3.19
CA ARG A 411 11.50 30.18 4.62
C ARG A 411 12.87 29.93 5.22
N LYS A 412 13.05 30.36 6.46
CA LYS A 412 14.22 30.03 7.26
C LYS A 412 13.84 29.02 8.35
N TYR A 413 12.74 29.25 9.04
CA TYR A 413 12.22 28.34 10.06
C TYR A 413 10.78 27.95 9.75
N SER A 414 10.55 26.64 9.59
CA SER A 414 9.22 26.05 9.46
C SER A 414 8.84 25.40 10.79
N PRO A 415 7.70 25.74 11.39
CA PRO A 415 7.22 25.09 12.61
C PRO A 415 7.16 23.57 12.50
N PHE A 416 6.73 23.06 11.35
CA PHE A 416 6.68 21.63 11.08
C PHE A 416 8.05 20.97 11.24
N THR A 417 9.06 21.49 10.51
CA THR A 417 10.42 20.93 10.57
C THR A 417 11.03 21.06 11.98
N CYS A 418 10.81 22.21 12.64
CA CYS A 418 11.30 22.43 13.99
C CYS A 418 10.67 21.47 15.01
N LEU A 419 9.35 21.22 14.91
CA LEU A 419 8.65 20.29 15.81
C LEU A 419 9.10 18.84 15.60
N ILE A 420 9.29 18.40 14.35
CA ILE A 420 9.80 17.06 14.05
C ILE A 420 11.24 16.89 14.54
N TYR A 421 12.09 17.91 14.37
CA TYR A 421 13.43 17.92 14.91
C TYR A 421 13.44 17.80 16.45
N LEU A 422 12.61 18.59 17.15
CA LEU A 422 12.50 18.50 18.61
C LEU A 422 11.97 17.12 19.05
N SER A 423 11.05 16.55 18.31
CA SER A 423 10.55 15.19 18.55
C SER A 423 11.67 14.16 18.39
N ALA A 424 12.48 14.27 17.34
CA ALA A 424 13.63 13.39 17.12
C ALA A 424 14.69 13.56 18.23
N LEU A 425 14.94 14.79 18.71
CA LEU A 425 15.84 15.01 19.86
C LEU A 425 15.36 14.31 21.13
N LYS A 426 14.05 14.34 21.43
CA LYS A 426 13.50 13.60 22.57
C LYS A 426 13.73 12.10 22.45
N GLU A 427 13.54 11.55 21.24
CA GLU A 427 13.83 10.14 21.00
C GLU A 427 15.32 9.84 21.13
N MET A 428 16.21 10.74 20.66
CA MET A 428 17.66 10.59 20.83
C MET A 428 18.09 10.57 22.31
N VAL A 429 17.45 11.36 23.19
CA VAL A 429 17.70 11.30 24.63
C VAL A 429 17.35 9.90 25.16
N TYR A 430 16.13 9.46 24.93
CA TYR A 430 15.66 8.15 25.38
C TYR A 430 16.54 7.00 24.85
N LEU A 431 16.85 7.01 23.57
CA LEU A 431 17.63 5.93 22.94
C LEU A 431 19.11 5.97 23.33
N ALA A 432 19.66 7.15 23.67
CA ALA A 432 21.00 7.27 24.26
C ALA A 432 21.06 6.57 25.62
N GLU A 433 20.06 6.79 26.47
CA GLU A 433 19.94 6.11 27.77
C GLU A 433 19.85 4.59 27.59
N GLU A 434 19.02 4.13 26.64
CA GLU A 434 18.91 2.72 26.27
C GLU A 434 20.24 2.13 25.79
N CYS A 435 21.06 2.90 25.06
CA CYS A 435 22.39 2.49 24.61
C CYS A 435 23.47 2.59 25.68
N GLY A 436 23.17 3.19 26.85
CA GLY A 436 24.17 3.51 27.90
C GLY A 436 25.08 4.68 27.54
N ASP A 437 24.70 5.52 26.55
CA ASP A 437 25.43 6.72 26.11
C ASP A 437 24.96 7.95 26.91
N GLN A 438 25.33 8.02 28.21
CA GLN A 438 24.89 9.10 29.08
C GLN A 438 25.39 10.47 28.62
N ALA A 439 26.56 10.53 28.01
CA ALA A 439 27.08 11.78 27.45
C ALA A 439 26.23 12.27 26.28
N GLY A 440 25.83 11.35 25.41
CA GLY A 440 24.89 11.62 24.32
C GLY A 440 23.51 12.06 24.84
N ALA A 441 22.96 11.38 25.82
CA ALA A 441 21.69 11.77 26.45
C ALA A 441 21.71 13.22 26.94
N ASN A 442 22.73 13.60 27.70
CA ASN A 442 22.88 14.96 28.20
C ASN A 442 23.05 16.00 27.08
N TYR A 443 23.81 15.66 26.05
CA TYR A 443 24.00 16.53 24.88
C TYR A 443 22.69 16.78 24.13
N TYR A 444 21.95 15.74 23.80
CA TYR A 444 20.66 15.86 23.10
C TYR A 444 19.59 16.52 23.97
N GLN A 445 19.58 16.27 25.26
CA GLN A 445 18.70 16.95 26.21
C GLN A 445 18.95 18.46 26.23
N SER A 446 20.23 18.88 26.25
CA SER A 446 20.59 20.30 26.17
C SER A 446 20.15 20.95 24.85
N ALA A 447 20.38 20.26 23.73
CA ALA A 447 19.93 20.74 22.41
C ALA A 447 18.40 20.85 22.35
N TYR A 448 17.68 19.86 22.87
CA TYR A 448 16.22 19.89 22.96
C TYR A 448 15.73 21.09 23.78
N GLN A 449 16.25 21.31 24.98
CA GLN A 449 15.83 22.41 25.84
C GLN A 449 16.05 23.78 25.19
N LYS A 450 17.20 23.95 24.52
CA LYS A 450 17.50 25.18 23.77
C LYS A 450 16.49 25.42 22.66
N GLY A 451 16.25 24.44 21.79
CA GLY A 451 15.28 24.54 20.68
C GLY A 451 13.85 24.69 21.16
N TYR A 452 13.45 23.95 22.19
CA TYR A 452 12.13 24.06 22.81
C TYR A 452 11.88 25.47 23.39
N LYS A 453 12.85 26.06 24.04
CA LYS A 453 12.76 27.43 24.55
C LYS A 453 12.55 28.42 23.41
N THR A 454 13.30 28.31 22.34
CA THR A 454 13.15 29.16 21.15
C THR A 454 11.80 28.95 20.47
N MET A 455 11.39 27.71 20.32
CA MET A 455 10.09 27.39 19.69
C MET A 455 8.93 28.05 20.40
N ASN A 456 8.93 28.08 21.73
CA ASN A 456 7.88 28.62 22.60
C ASN A 456 8.05 30.09 22.97
N LYS A 457 9.14 30.72 22.55
CA LYS A 457 9.38 32.16 22.79
C LYS A 457 8.49 32.99 21.88
N ASP A 458 8.08 34.17 22.36
CA ASP A 458 7.28 35.10 21.54
C ASP A 458 8.03 35.46 20.25
N VAL A 459 7.29 35.45 19.14
CA VAL A 459 7.84 35.72 17.81
C VAL A 459 8.44 37.15 17.71
N ARG A 460 7.91 38.11 18.45
CA ARG A 460 8.45 39.49 18.54
C ARG A 460 9.79 39.55 19.25
N GLU A 461 10.12 38.54 20.04
CA GLU A 461 11.39 38.41 20.74
C GLU A 461 12.35 37.43 20.06
N GLY A 462 12.06 37.00 18.82
CA GLY A 462 12.87 36.08 18.04
C GLY A 462 12.60 34.61 18.30
N GLY A 463 11.40 34.26 18.81
CA GLY A 463 10.86 32.91 18.88
C GLY A 463 9.94 32.59 17.69
N LEU A 464 9.12 31.53 17.83
CA LEU A 464 8.16 31.14 16.81
C LEU A 464 6.69 31.23 17.27
N TRP A 465 6.42 31.54 18.51
CA TRP A 465 5.09 31.56 19.10
C TRP A 465 4.46 32.96 19.05
N ASN A 466 3.24 33.11 18.53
CA ASN A 466 2.53 34.41 18.48
C ASN A 466 1.43 34.57 19.55
N GLY A 467 1.34 33.64 20.48
CA GLY A 467 0.29 33.58 21.49
C GLY A 467 -0.83 32.58 21.17
N ASN A 468 -1.03 32.20 19.90
CA ASN A 468 -2.10 31.31 19.45
C ASN A 468 -1.57 30.10 18.66
N TYR A 469 -0.52 30.30 17.86
CA TYR A 469 0.09 29.26 17.02
C TYR A 469 1.55 29.59 16.70
N TYR A 470 2.27 28.60 16.15
CA TYR A 470 3.65 28.78 15.71
C TYR A 470 3.72 29.37 14.32
N CYS A 471 4.50 30.44 14.17
CA CYS A 471 4.67 31.21 12.93
C CYS A 471 5.86 30.69 12.12
N GLN A 472 5.79 30.84 10.80
CA GLN A 472 6.94 30.69 9.93
C GLN A 472 7.79 31.96 9.93
N ILE A 473 9.12 31.79 9.89
CA ILE A 473 10.06 32.90 9.81
C ILE A 473 10.76 32.82 8.45
N TRP A 474 10.82 33.94 7.75
CA TRP A 474 11.49 34.08 6.49
C TRP A 474 12.96 34.43 6.64
N LYS A 475 13.76 34.29 5.55
CA LYS A 475 15.19 34.59 5.54
C LYS A 475 15.49 36.07 5.87
N ASP A 476 14.61 36.98 5.51
CA ASP A 476 14.68 38.39 5.84
C ASP A 476 14.25 38.74 7.28
N GLY A 477 13.88 37.71 8.07
CA GLY A 477 13.40 37.86 9.43
C GLY A 477 11.91 38.23 9.55
N SER A 478 11.22 38.43 8.42
CA SER A 478 9.78 38.68 8.45
C SER A 478 9.01 37.46 8.95
N VAL A 479 7.90 37.71 9.63
CA VAL A 479 7.01 36.69 10.18
C VAL A 479 5.79 36.57 9.29
N ASN A 480 5.51 35.36 8.84
CA ASN A 480 4.28 35.10 8.12
C ASN A 480 3.32 34.27 8.96
N ASP A 481 2.32 34.93 9.52
CA ASP A 481 1.23 34.31 10.27
C ASP A 481 0.01 33.95 9.41
N ARG A 482 -0.02 34.39 8.13
CA ARG A 482 -1.14 34.16 7.20
C ARG A 482 -1.10 32.81 6.51
N ILE A 483 0.03 32.16 6.39
CA ILE A 483 0.18 30.91 5.62
C ILE A 483 -0.68 29.78 6.18
N LEU A 484 -0.90 29.72 7.48
CA LEU A 484 -1.79 28.73 8.08
C LEU A 484 -3.27 29.02 7.74
N GLN A 485 -3.66 30.29 7.61
CA GLN A 485 -5.01 30.68 7.18
C GLN A 485 -5.24 30.35 5.70
N ASP A 486 -4.27 30.63 4.83
CA ASP A 486 -4.36 30.32 3.39
C ASP A 486 -4.42 28.81 3.09
N GLN A 487 -3.82 27.97 3.91
CA GLN A 487 -3.89 26.52 3.75
C GLN A 487 -5.23 25.93 4.20
N THR A 488 -5.88 26.54 5.16
CA THR A 488 -7.24 26.16 5.59
C THR A 488 -8.28 26.53 4.54
N ILE A 489 -8.05 27.61 3.80
CA ILE A 489 -8.95 28.12 2.73
C ILE A 489 -8.76 27.33 1.43
N ARG A 490 -7.58 26.77 1.16
CA ARG A 490 -7.31 26.01 -0.07
C ARG A 490 -7.58 24.50 0.04
N SER A 491 -7.98 24.04 1.20
CA SER A 491 -8.45 22.66 1.44
C SER A 491 -9.98 22.52 1.33
N GLU A 492 -10.69 23.60 0.99
CA GLU A 492 -12.07 23.59 0.54
C GLU A 492 -12.12 23.56 -1.00
#